data_ab19411098ca78bf1b81fb2aee2f2225
#
_entry.id   ab19411098ca78bf1b81fb2aee2f2225
#
_cell.length_a   1.000
_cell.length_b   1.000
_cell.length_c   1.000
_cell.angle_alpha   90.00
_cell.angle_beta   90.00
_cell.angle_gamma   90.00
#
_symmetry.space_group_name_H-M   'P 1'
#
loop_
_entity.id
_entity.type
_entity.pdbx_description
1 polymer ?
#
loop_
_entity_poly.entity_id
_entity_poly.type
_entity_poly.pdbx_seq_one_letter_code
_entity_poly.pdbx_strand_id
1 'polypeptide(L)'
;FYAVFLFVKKYGGGFHASTEGRCMILSTIEILLSICFVFFALRESAVLKSGALASAVAYIIICSLSPAAAKEKPLDDAEKIRYRERSIIHVTPTFAAMTAAFIFGYPRICAPLCAALLLESVMLTAGRISLRRYSRETAEE
;
A
#
# COMPACT_ATOMS: atom_id res chain seq x y z
N PHE A 1 -0.08 -9.77 9.30
CA PHE A 1 -0.41 -8.46 8.75
C PHE A 1 0.83 -7.56 8.64
N TYR A 2 1.47 -7.18 9.75
CA TYR A 2 2.56 -6.20 9.78
C TYR A 2 3.77 -6.59 8.92
N ALA A 3 4.17 -7.87 8.94
CA ALA A 3 5.27 -8.36 8.11
C ALA A 3 4.98 -8.19 6.61
N VAL A 4 3.79 -8.57 6.15
CA VAL A 4 3.37 -8.41 4.74
C VAL A 4 3.38 -6.94 4.34
N PHE A 5 2.81 -6.08 5.18
CA PHE A 5 2.80 -4.63 4.97
C PHE A 5 4.21 -4.05 4.85
N LEU A 6 5.13 -4.45 5.75
CA LEU A 6 6.53 -3.99 5.69
C LEU A 6 7.25 -4.45 4.41
N PHE A 7 7.01 -5.69 3.96
CA PHE A 7 7.63 -6.18 2.73
C PHE A 7 7.13 -5.42 1.50
N VAL A 8 5.82 -5.20 1.38
CA VAL A 8 5.25 -4.44 0.27
C VAL A 8 5.73 -2.99 0.32
N LYS A 9 5.72 -2.35 1.48
CA LYS A 9 6.22 -0.98 1.68
C LYS A 9 7.70 -0.82 1.34
N LYS A 10 8.53 -1.82 1.66
CA LYS A 10 9.97 -1.80 1.37
C LYS A 10 10.27 -1.71 -0.12
N TYR A 11 9.49 -2.36 -0.96
CA TYR A 11 9.73 -2.46 -2.40
C TYR A 11 8.79 -1.59 -3.23
N GLY A 12 7.58 -1.33 -2.74
CA GLY A 12 6.61 -0.45 -3.40
C GLY A 12 7.01 1.02 -3.37
N GLY A 13 7.77 1.41 -2.37
CA GLY A 13 8.05 2.82 -2.08
C GLY A 13 6.82 3.48 -1.46
N GLY A 14 6.68 4.78 -1.62
CA GLY A 14 5.52 5.52 -1.15
C GLY A 14 5.89 6.84 -0.50
N PHE A 15 4.94 7.43 0.22
CA PHE A 15 5.13 8.69 0.91
C PHE A 15 6.09 8.53 2.09
N HIS A 16 7.21 9.27 2.05
CA HIS A 16 8.10 9.47 3.18
C HIS A 16 7.92 10.89 3.73
N ALA A 17 7.71 10.99 5.02
CA ALA A 17 7.65 12.29 5.68
C ALA A 17 9.07 12.87 5.83
N SER A 18 9.18 14.19 5.72
CA SER A 18 10.45 14.93 5.81
C SER A 18 11.13 14.87 7.19
N THR A 19 10.44 14.39 8.22
CA THR A 19 10.97 14.25 9.58
C THR A 19 10.57 12.92 10.19
N GLU A 20 11.46 12.36 11.05
CA GLU A 20 11.23 11.10 11.75
C GLU A 20 9.92 11.11 12.57
N GLY A 21 9.63 12.22 13.26
CA GLY A 21 8.41 12.35 14.05
C GLY A 21 7.14 12.28 13.22
N ARG A 22 7.11 12.90 12.03
CA ARG A 22 5.98 12.79 11.10
C ARG A 22 5.84 11.38 10.54
N CYS A 23 6.96 10.69 10.29
CA CYS A 23 6.94 9.30 9.84
C CYS A 23 6.33 8.38 10.91
N MET A 24 6.69 8.57 12.18
CA MET A 24 6.11 7.81 13.30
C MET A 24 4.60 8.05 13.44
N ILE A 25 4.15 9.31 13.37
CA ILE A 25 2.73 9.66 13.46
C ILE A 25 1.94 8.99 12.31
N LEU A 26 2.43 9.09 11.08
CA LEU A 26 1.80 8.45 9.92
C LEU A 26 1.71 6.93 10.08
N SER A 27 2.79 6.27 10.48
CA SER A 27 2.78 4.82 10.71
C SER A 27 1.82 4.42 11.83
N THR A 28 1.69 5.22 12.87
CA THR A 28 0.72 4.98 13.94
C THR A 28 -0.73 5.10 13.43
N ILE A 29 -1.01 6.13 12.64
CA ILE A 29 -2.33 6.31 12.00
C ILE A 29 -2.65 5.13 11.07
N GLU A 30 -1.70 4.68 10.25
CA GLU A 30 -1.86 3.52 9.37
C GLU A 30 -2.23 2.25 10.15
N ILE A 31 -1.55 2.00 11.26
CA ILE A 31 -1.83 0.85 12.12
C ILE A 31 -3.23 0.94 12.73
N LEU A 32 -3.60 2.11 13.26
CA LEU A 32 -4.93 2.33 13.84
C LEU A 32 -6.05 2.14 12.80
N LEU A 33 -5.88 2.72 11.60
CA LEU A 33 -6.85 2.54 10.51
C LEU A 33 -6.99 1.07 10.10
N SER A 34 -5.88 0.32 10.06
CA SER A 34 -5.90 -1.11 9.78
C SER A 34 -6.68 -1.89 10.84
N ILE A 35 -6.42 -1.61 12.10
CA ILE A 35 -7.12 -2.26 13.22
C ILE A 35 -8.61 -1.97 13.16
N CYS A 36 -9.00 -0.70 12.94
CA CYS A 36 -10.39 -0.31 12.79
C CYS A 36 -11.05 -1.03 11.61
N PHE A 37 -10.41 -1.04 10.43
CA PHE A 37 -10.94 -1.74 9.27
C PHE A 37 -11.13 -3.23 9.53
N VAL A 38 -10.13 -3.93 10.08
CA VAL A 38 -10.23 -5.36 10.40
C VAL A 38 -11.35 -5.62 11.41
N PHE A 39 -11.49 -4.79 12.43
CA PHE A 39 -12.54 -4.91 13.43
C PHE A 39 -13.95 -4.84 12.79
N PHE A 40 -14.18 -3.85 11.94
CA PHE A 40 -15.46 -3.70 11.24
C PHE A 40 -15.69 -4.79 10.20
N ALA A 41 -14.66 -5.16 9.44
CA ALA A 41 -14.75 -6.22 8.42
C ALA A 41 -15.04 -7.61 9.01
N LEU A 42 -14.62 -7.87 10.26
CA LEU A 42 -14.94 -9.10 10.97
C LEU A 42 -16.37 -9.12 11.55
N ARG A 43 -16.96 -7.95 11.79
CA ARG A 43 -18.34 -7.82 12.30
C ARG A 43 -19.37 -7.76 11.18
N GLU A 44 -19.04 -7.04 10.09
CA GLU A 44 -19.97 -6.71 9.03
C GLU A 44 -19.53 -7.33 7.70
N SER A 45 -20.24 -8.33 7.22
CA SER A 45 -19.90 -9.02 5.96
C SER A 45 -19.91 -8.07 4.74
N ALA A 46 -20.72 -7.00 4.78
CA ALA A 46 -20.75 -5.99 3.74
C ALA A 46 -19.43 -5.21 3.66
N VAL A 47 -18.81 -4.89 4.82
CA VAL A 47 -17.50 -4.22 4.90
C VAL A 47 -16.40 -5.13 4.36
N LEU A 48 -16.43 -6.43 4.67
CA LEU A 48 -15.47 -7.39 4.14
C LEU A 48 -15.58 -7.52 2.61
N LYS A 49 -16.81 -7.64 2.09
CA LYS A 49 -17.06 -7.76 0.63
C LYS A 49 -16.61 -6.50 -0.13
N SER A 50 -16.98 -5.32 0.37
CA SER A 50 -16.54 -4.05 -0.23
C SER A 50 -15.03 -3.87 -0.13
N GLY A 51 -14.43 -4.25 0.98
CA GLY A 51 -12.98 -4.26 1.17
C GLY A 51 -12.24 -5.19 0.20
N ALA A 52 -12.76 -6.38 -0.04
CA ALA A 52 -12.19 -7.32 -1.00
C ALA A 52 -12.27 -6.77 -2.44
N LEU A 53 -13.40 -6.17 -2.83
CA LEU A 53 -13.55 -5.51 -4.13
C LEU A 53 -12.60 -4.32 -4.28
N ALA A 54 -12.53 -3.46 -3.27
CA ALA A 54 -11.60 -2.33 -3.24
C ALA A 54 -10.13 -2.78 -3.29
N SER A 55 -9.79 -3.93 -2.68
CA SER A 55 -8.45 -4.51 -2.74
C SER A 55 -8.06 -4.98 -4.15
N ALA A 56 -9.01 -5.38 -4.99
CA ALA A 56 -8.73 -5.68 -6.40
C ALA A 56 -8.32 -4.40 -7.16
N VAL A 57 -9.00 -3.29 -6.90
CA VAL A 57 -8.62 -1.98 -7.46
C VAL A 57 -7.27 -1.53 -6.90
N ALA A 58 -7.04 -1.70 -5.60
CA ALA A 58 -5.77 -1.39 -4.94
C ALA A 58 -4.60 -2.19 -5.54
N TYR A 59 -4.80 -3.47 -5.84
CA TYR A 59 -3.80 -4.31 -6.51
C TYR A 59 -3.41 -3.74 -7.88
N ILE A 60 -4.38 -3.32 -8.70
CA ILE A 60 -4.13 -2.69 -10.00
C ILE A 60 -3.35 -1.39 -9.83
N ILE A 61 -3.73 -0.56 -8.84
CA ILE A 61 -3.03 0.69 -8.51
C ILE A 61 -1.57 0.41 -8.14
N ILE A 62 -1.32 -0.56 -7.26
CA ILE A 62 0.03 -0.92 -6.81
C ILE A 62 0.88 -1.39 -8.00
N CYS A 63 0.37 -2.30 -8.84
CA CYS A 63 1.07 -2.79 -10.02
C CYS A 63 1.38 -1.68 -11.04
N SER A 64 0.52 -0.67 -11.15
CA SER A 64 0.67 0.43 -12.10
C SER A 64 1.57 1.55 -11.59
N LEU A 65 1.51 1.86 -10.29
CA LEU A 65 2.22 3.00 -9.69
C LEU A 65 3.56 2.64 -9.03
N SER A 66 3.80 1.37 -8.73
CA SER A 66 5.07 0.94 -8.11
C SER A 66 6.22 0.91 -9.13
N PRO A 67 7.44 1.31 -8.71
CA PRO A 67 7.76 1.96 -7.46
C PRO A 67 7.47 3.46 -7.50
N ALA A 68 7.07 4.02 -6.36
CA ALA A 68 7.03 5.47 -6.19
C ALA A 68 8.38 5.95 -5.64
N ALA A 69 9.11 6.73 -6.44
CA ALA A 69 10.33 7.40 -5.98
C ALA A 69 9.97 8.41 -4.89
N ALA A 70 10.84 8.54 -3.87
CA ALA A 70 10.74 9.61 -2.88
C ALA A 70 11.64 10.78 -3.30
N LYS A 71 11.27 12.00 -2.89
CA LYS A 71 12.06 13.22 -3.13
C LYS A 71 13.50 13.07 -2.62
N GLU A 72 13.65 12.48 -1.44
CA GLU A 72 14.93 12.29 -0.77
C GLU A 72 15.79 11.16 -1.37
N LYS A 73 15.19 10.29 -2.18
CA LYS A 73 15.89 9.19 -2.85
C LYS A 73 15.39 9.03 -4.28
N PRO A 74 15.97 9.79 -5.24
CA PRO A 74 15.71 9.56 -6.66
C PRO A 74 16.20 8.16 -7.03
N LEU A 75 15.36 7.38 -7.72
CA LEU A 75 15.69 6.04 -8.17
C LEU A 75 16.29 6.13 -9.59
N ASP A 76 17.42 5.45 -9.80
CA ASP A 76 17.95 5.19 -11.14
C ASP A 76 17.02 4.27 -11.94
N ASP A 77 17.10 4.30 -13.27
CA ASP A 77 16.19 3.54 -14.14
C ASP A 77 16.33 2.01 -13.93
N ALA A 78 17.54 1.52 -13.68
CA ALA A 78 17.78 0.14 -13.33
C ALA A 78 17.16 -0.23 -11.96
N GLU A 79 17.21 0.66 -10.99
CA GLU A 79 16.58 0.48 -9.69
C GLU A 79 15.06 0.48 -9.80
N LYS A 80 14.47 1.36 -10.63
CA LYS A 80 13.02 1.40 -10.88
C LYS A 80 12.49 0.06 -11.39
N ILE A 81 13.18 -0.55 -12.37
CA ILE A 81 12.80 -1.86 -12.92
C ILE A 81 12.88 -2.92 -11.82
N ARG A 82 13.99 -2.99 -11.10
CA ARG A 82 14.22 -3.99 -10.04
C ARG A 82 13.21 -3.87 -8.89
N TYR A 83 12.89 -2.65 -8.45
CA TYR A 83 11.91 -2.43 -7.38
C TYR A 83 10.50 -2.74 -7.85
N ARG A 84 10.17 -2.45 -9.12
CA ARG A 84 8.88 -2.80 -9.71
C ARG A 84 8.67 -4.31 -9.74
N GLU A 85 9.64 -5.07 -10.22
CA GLU A 85 9.58 -6.53 -10.25
C GLU A 85 9.39 -7.11 -8.85
N ARG A 86 10.19 -6.65 -7.88
CA ARG A 86 10.08 -7.10 -6.49
C ARG A 86 8.73 -6.73 -5.86
N SER A 87 8.21 -5.55 -6.13
CA SER A 87 6.89 -5.15 -5.64
C SER A 87 5.80 -6.08 -6.19
N ILE A 88 5.81 -6.39 -7.48
CA ILE A 88 4.85 -7.30 -8.12
C ILE A 88 4.99 -8.73 -7.54
N ILE A 89 6.21 -9.23 -7.36
CA ILE A 89 6.47 -10.54 -6.77
C ILE A 89 5.88 -10.66 -5.35
N HIS A 90 5.87 -9.60 -4.56
CA HIS A 90 5.33 -9.62 -3.20
C HIS A 90 3.83 -9.34 -3.15
N VAL A 91 3.34 -8.40 -3.96
CA VAL A 91 1.92 -8.03 -3.92
C VAL A 91 1.01 -9.08 -4.54
N THR A 92 1.47 -9.77 -5.58
CA THR A 92 0.68 -10.80 -6.27
C THR A 92 0.31 -11.99 -5.38
N PRO A 93 1.23 -12.64 -4.64
CA PRO A 93 0.85 -13.71 -3.72
C PRO A 93 0.00 -13.20 -2.56
N THR A 94 0.20 -11.96 -2.10
CA THR A 94 -0.65 -11.34 -1.09
C THR A 94 -2.10 -11.20 -1.58
N PHE A 95 -2.29 -10.72 -2.81
CA PHE A 95 -3.61 -10.61 -3.44
C PHE A 95 -4.23 -11.98 -3.69
N ALA A 96 -3.45 -12.96 -4.17
CA ALA A 96 -3.91 -14.34 -4.34
C ALA A 96 -4.35 -14.99 -3.03
N ALA A 97 -3.59 -14.82 -1.95
CA ALA A 97 -3.93 -15.32 -0.62
C ALA A 97 -5.20 -14.64 -0.07
N MET A 98 -5.36 -13.33 -0.26
CA MET A 98 -6.57 -12.59 0.10
C MET A 98 -7.78 -13.12 -0.65
N THR A 99 -7.68 -13.31 -1.97
CA THR A 99 -8.76 -13.83 -2.81
C THR A 99 -9.13 -15.26 -2.41
N ALA A 100 -8.14 -16.13 -2.18
CA ALA A 100 -8.38 -17.48 -1.69
C ALA A 100 -9.07 -17.47 -0.33
N ALA A 101 -8.60 -16.66 0.63
CA ALA A 101 -9.22 -16.54 1.94
C ALA A 101 -10.66 -16.01 1.86
N PHE A 102 -10.96 -15.13 0.92
CA PHE A 102 -12.31 -14.64 0.67
C PHE A 102 -13.22 -15.76 0.13
N ILE A 103 -12.77 -16.51 -0.89
CA ILE A 103 -13.52 -17.60 -1.52
C ILE A 103 -13.80 -18.73 -0.53
N PHE A 104 -12.80 -19.11 0.28
CA PHE A 104 -12.94 -20.18 1.27
C PHE A 104 -13.63 -19.73 2.58
N GLY A 105 -14.05 -18.47 2.69
CA GLY A 105 -14.76 -17.97 3.84
C GLY A 105 -13.91 -17.85 5.11
N TYR A 106 -12.64 -17.46 4.98
CA TYR A 106 -11.73 -17.18 6.11
C TYR A 106 -11.59 -15.67 6.37
N PRO A 107 -12.59 -15.00 7.00
CA PRO A 107 -12.59 -13.56 7.19
C PRO A 107 -11.41 -13.06 8.03
N ARG A 108 -10.94 -13.86 9.01
CA ARG A 108 -9.80 -13.53 9.86
C ARG A 108 -8.47 -13.43 9.11
N ILE A 109 -8.35 -14.09 7.96
CA ILE A 109 -7.17 -14.01 7.08
C ILE A 109 -7.41 -12.96 6.01
N CYS A 110 -8.61 -12.91 5.44
CA CYS A 110 -8.98 -11.99 4.37
C CYS A 110 -8.90 -10.52 4.82
N ALA A 111 -9.49 -10.15 5.96
CA ALA A 111 -9.59 -8.77 6.41
C ALA A 111 -8.22 -8.08 6.59
N PRO A 112 -7.21 -8.65 7.27
CA PRO A 112 -5.91 -8.02 7.38
C PRO A 112 -5.15 -7.92 6.05
N LEU A 113 -5.35 -8.84 5.11
CA LEU A 113 -4.74 -8.76 3.78
C LEU A 113 -5.39 -7.66 2.93
N CYS A 114 -6.73 -7.49 3.03
CA CYS A 114 -7.42 -6.34 2.44
C CYS A 114 -6.87 -5.02 2.99
N ALA A 115 -6.74 -4.89 4.32
CA ALA A 115 -6.19 -3.70 4.96
C ALA A 115 -4.78 -3.36 4.45
N ALA A 116 -3.91 -4.37 4.30
CA ALA A 116 -2.55 -4.18 3.80
C ALA A 116 -2.54 -3.63 2.37
N LEU A 117 -3.33 -4.21 1.46
CA LEU A 117 -3.41 -3.78 0.05
C LEU A 117 -3.98 -2.37 -0.08
N LEU A 118 -5.05 -2.06 0.67
CA LEU A 118 -5.69 -0.74 0.64
C LEU A 118 -4.74 0.35 1.13
N LEU A 119 -4.06 0.14 2.26
CA LEU A 119 -3.11 1.11 2.79
C LEU A 119 -1.94 1.35 1.87
N GLU A 120 -1.35 0.28 1.31
CA GLU A 120 -0.23 0.42 0.38
C GLU A 120 -0.64 1.21 -0.86
N SER A 121 -1.84 0.98 -1.41
CA SER A 121 -2.33 1.74 -2.56
C SER A 121 -2.50 3.23 -2.25
N VAL A 122 -2.98 3.57 -1.06
CA VAL A 122 -3.11 4.96 -0.59
C VAL A 122 -1.74 5.61 -0.44
N MET A 123 -0.78 4.92 0.17
CA MET A 123 0.58 5.45 0.38
C MET A 123 1.34 5.67 -0.92
N LEU A 124 1.21 4.75 -1.88
CA LEU A 124 1.79 4.90 -3.21
C LEU A 124 1.18 6.09 -3.96
N THR A 125 -0.13 6.23 -3.90
CA THR A 125 -0.84 7.34 -4.54
C THR A 125 -0.43 8.68 -3.93
N ALA A 126 -0.38 8.77 -2.60
CA ALA A 126 0.07 9.96 -1.88
C ALA A 126 1.53 10.32 -2.21
N GLY A 127 2.42 9.32 -2.29
CA GLY A 127 3.81 9.51 -2.70
C GLY A 127 3.95 10.09 -4.11
N ARG A 128 3.17 9.56 -5.06
CA ARG A 128 3.14 10.06 -6.45
C ARG A 128 2.61 11.50 -6.56
N ILE A 129 1.56 11.83 -5.79
CA ILE A 129 1.00 13.20 -5.78
C ILE A 129 2.03 14.18 -5.21
N SER A 130 2.67 13.83 -4.10
CA SER A 130 3.70 14.65 -3.47
C SER A 130 4.87 14.93 -4.42
N LEU A 131 5.34 13.90 -5.12
CA LEU A 131 6.43 14.04 -6.08
C LEU A 131 6.05 14.95 -7.27
N ARG A 132 4.83 14.83 -7.80
CA ARG A 132 4.35 15.69 -8.90
C ARG A 132 4.24 17.16 -8.50
N ARG A 133 3.80 17.44 -7.27
CA ARG A 133 3.75 18.83 -6.76
C ARG A 133 5.14 19.44 -6.70
N TYR A 134 6.08 18.70 -6.12
CA TYR A 134 7.47 19.15 -6.03
C TYR A 134 8.10 19.45 -7.43
N SER A 135 7.89 18.56 -8.41
CA SER A 135 8.42 18.77 -9.76
C SER A 135 7.83 19.98 -10.48
N ARG A 136 6.61 20.40 -10.13
CA ARG A 136 6.00 21.63 -10.66
C ARG A 136 6.61 22.87 -10.02
N GLU A 137 6.78 22.89 -8.71
CA GLU A 137 7.37 24.00 -7.97
C GLU A 137 8.80 24.30 -8.45
N THR A 138 9.60 23.25 -8.72
CA THR A 138 10.98 23.42 -9.21
C THR A 138 11.08 23.77 -10.71
N ALA A 139 10.01 23.68 -11.48
CA ALA A 139 9.98 24.09 -12.89
C ALA A 139 9.52 25.54 -13.08
N GLU A 140 8.96 26.16 -12.04
CA GLU A 140 8.49 27.54 -12.02
C GLU A 140 9.54 28.53 -11.43
N GLU A 141 10.64 28.02 -10.84
CA GLU A 141 11.82 28.77 -10.38
C GLU A 141 12.89 28.83 -11.48
#